data_107e35bd59ce458fe6058b5efe7c3d6a
#
_entry.id   107e35bd59ce458fe6058b5efe7c3d6a
#
_cell.length_a   1.000
_cell.length_b   1.000
_cell.length_c   1.000
_cell.angle_alpha   90.00
_cell.angle_beta   90.00
_cell.angle_gamma   90.00
#
_symmetry.space_group_name_H-M   'P 1'
#
loop_
_entity.id
_entity.type
_entity.pdbx_description
1 polymer ?
#
loop_
_entity_poly.entity_id
_entity_poly.type
_entity_poly.pdbx_seq_one_letter_code
_entity_poly.pdbx_strand_id
1 'polypeptide(L)'
;IGSGLVGSEMCIRDRSSTDPETGETTTEEEDYEYYILNVKLRNKGLNSVISNSGLSEDDMERYRILLQTRGNRPDIFGNDIYATPGGEYTDYDIPGEALTDTRFANMIREAEKYLGYPYVWGGSSPSTSFDCSGFVSYVINHCGNGWSVGRLTANGLMGVCDIIPKSSAKPGDLIFFQGTYDTSGASHVGIYVGNGMMIHCGNPISYASIESNYWQQHFYCFGRIRN
;
A
#
# COMPACT_ATOMS: atom_id res chain seq x y z
N ILE A 1 17.54 -15.42 -7.79
CA ILE A 1 17.40 -16.48 -8.81
C ILE A 1 18.72 -17.24 -8.83
N GLY A 2 18.77 -18.42 -8.24
CA GLY A 2 19.91 -19.32 -8.38
C GLY A 2 19.54 -20.43 -9.35
N SER A 3 20.07 -20.41 -10.56
CA SER A 3 20.00 -21.52 -11.50
C SER A 3 21.18 -22.41 -11.26
N GLY A 4 20.95 -23.69 -10.94
CA GLY A 4 21.97 -24.71 -10.90
C GLY A 4 21.64 -25.79 -11.93
N LEU A 5 22.56 -26.08 -12.81
CA LEU A 5 22.50 -27.32 -13.61
C LEU A 5 22.77 -28.48 -12.67
N VAL A 6 21.85 -29.40 -12.52
CA VAL A 6 22.02 -30.60 -11.71
C VAL A 6 21.92 -31.81 -12.62
N GLY A 7 23.08 -32.25 -13.13
CA GLY A 7 23.24 -33.53 -13.78
C GLY A 7 22.82 -33.58 -15.25
N SER A 8 23.63 -34.28 -16.08
CA SER A 8 23.20 -34.83 -17.33
C SER A 8 22.75 -36.28 -17.07
N GLU A 9 21.57 -36.65 -17.53
CA GLU A 9 21.14 -38.04 -17.59
C GLU A 9 21.29 -38.54 -19.03
N MET A 10 21.95 -39.69 -19.20
CA MET A 10 22.05 -40.36 -20.49
C MET A 10 20.84 -41.28 -20.64
N CYS A 11 20.03 -41.04 -21.65
CA CYS A 11 18.90 -41.91 -21.97
C CYS A 11 19.10 -42.56 -23.33
N ILE A 12 18.70 -43.82 -23.42
CA ILE A 12 18.66 -44.58 -24.66
C ILE A 12 17.25 -44.46 -25.22
N ARG A 13 17.13 -44.12 -26.47
CA ARG A 13 15.86 -44.08 -27.19
C ARG A 13 15.91 -45.01 -28.36
N ASP A 14 14.97 -45.95 -28.42
CA ASP A 14 14.78 -46.82 -29.54
C ASP A 14 14.11 -46.08 -30.70
N ARG A 15 14.76 -46.01 -31.83
CA ARG A 15 14.21 -45.50 -33.07
C ARG A 15 13.94 -46.64 -34.00
N SER A 16 12.68 -46.95 -34.28
CA SER A 16 12.29 -47.99 -35.20
C SER A 16 11.90 -47.40 -36.55
N SER A 17 12.45 -47.95 -37.62
CA SER A 17 12.02 -47.65 -38.98
C SER A 17 11.63 -48.94 -39.70
N THR A 18 10.51 -48.93 -40.43
CA THR A 18 10.04 -50.07 -41.21
C THR A 18 10.25 -49.78 -42.70
N ASP A 19 10.93 -50.65 -43.38
CA ASP A 19 11.11 -50.57 -44.82
C ASP A 19 9.74 -50.81 -45.52
N PRO A 20 9.25 -49.87 -46.33
CA PRO A 20 7.94 -49.97 -46.97
C PRO A 20 7.88 -51.04 -48.07
N GLU A 21 9.01 -51.52 -48.60
CA GLU A 21 9.04 -52.49 -49.68
C GLU A 21 9.18 -53.95 -49.14
N THR A 22 9.95 -54.11 -48.06
CA THR A 22 10.21 -55.47 -47.49
C THR A 22 9.38 -55.75 -46.25
N GLY A 23 8.88 -54.70 -45.56
CA GLY A 23 8.17 -54.84 -44.31
C GLY A 23 9.05 -55.16 -43.09
N GLU A 24 10.38 -55.18 -43.29
CA GLU A 24 11.33 -55.39 -42.21
C GLU A 24 11.45 -54.13 -41.33
N THR A 25 11.39 -54.33 -40.01
CA THR A 25 11.57 -53.25 -39.04
C THR A 25 12.95 -53.35 -38.42
N THR A 26 13.74 -52.29 -38.59
CA THR A 26 15.04 -52.13 -37.92
C THR A 26 14.87 -51.17 -36.76
N THR A 27 15.42 -51.54 -35.61
CA THR A 27 15.46 -50.70 -34.41
C THR A 27 16.91 -50.32 -34.15
N GLU A 28 17.20 -49.05 -34.09
CA GLU A 28 18.49 -48.51 -33.74
C GLU A 28 18.38 -47.84 -32.35
N GLU A 29 19.34 -48.12 -31.50
CA GLU A 29 19.48 -47.40 -30.21
C GLU A 29 20.25 -46.12 -30.46
N GLU A 30 19.64 -44.98 -30.07
CA GLU A 30 20.25 -43.67 -30.18
C GLU A 30 20.48 -43.11 -28.77
N ASP A 31 21.72 -42.89 -28.43
CA ASP A 31 22.12 -42.24 -27.17
C ASP A 31 21.92 -40.74 -27.32
N TYR A 32 21.18 -40.15 -26.40
CA TYR A 32 21.06 -38.68 -26.35
C TYR A 32 21.24 -38.16 -24.94
N GLU A 33 21.90 -37.03 -24.83
CA GLU A 33 22.05 -36.29 -23.59
C GLU A 33 20.97 -35.22 -23.49
N TYR A 34 20.30 -35.15 -22.34
CA TYR A 34 19.42 -34.04 -22.05
C TYR A 34 19.76 -33.40 -20.71
N TYR A 35 19.53 -32.12 -20.63
CA TYR A 35 19.82 -31.33 -19.45
C TYR A 35 18.53 -30.97 -18.75
N ILE A 36 18.40 -31.28 -17.45
CA ILE A 36 17.28 -30.90 -16.63
C ILE A 36 17.63 -29.59 -15.92
N LEU A 37 16.93 -28.51 -16.29
CA LEU A 37 17.04 -27.25 -15.59
C LEU A 37 16.06 -27.22 -14.41
N ASN A 38 16.57 -27.41 -13.21
CA ASN A 38 15.78 -27.24 -11.98
C ASN A 38 15.78 -25.79 -11.57
N VAL A 39 14.65 -25.09 -11.78
CA VAL A 39 14.45 -23.71 -11.34
C VAL A 39 13.71 -23.69 -10.01
N LYS A 40 14.40 -23.27 -8.94
CA LYS A 40 13.80 -23.09 -7.63
C LYS A 40 13.56 -21.61 -7.36
N LEU A 41 12.32 -21.19 -7.46
CA LEU A 41 11.91 -19.85 -7.07
C LEU A 41 11.71 -19.78 -5.56
N ARG A 42 12.38 -18.81 -4.92
CA ARG A 42 12.17 -18.50 -3.50
C ARG A 42 11.62 -17.09 -3.38
N ASN A 43 10.45 -16.96 -2.78
CA ASN A 43 9.95 -15.65 -2.34
C ASN A 43 10.78 -15.21 -1.12
N LYS A 44 11.58 -14.16 -1.28
CA LYS A 44 12.40 -13.60 -0.19
C LYS A 44 11.66 -12.60 0.67
N GLY A 45 10.42 -12.30 0.33
CA GLY A 45 9.71 -11.18 0.94
C GLY A 45 10.34 -9.83 0.54
N LEU A 46 9.48 -8.85 0.31
CA LEU A 46 9.86 -7.56 -0.25
C LEU A 46 10.84 -6.78 0.66
N ASN A 47 10.60 -6.80 1.97
CA ASN A 47 11.49 -6.16 2.94
C ASN A 47 12.92 -6.71 2.93
N SER A 48 13.08 -8.03 2.78
CA SER A 48 14.40 -8.67 2.70
C SER A 48 15.14 -8.30 1.42
N VAL A 49 14.42 -8.15 0.30
CA VAL A 49 15.02 -7.72 -0.97
C VAL A 49 15.51 -6.27 -0.87
N ILE A 50 14.71 -5.39 -0.30
CA ILE A 50 15.03 -3.98 -0.15
C ILE A 50 16.20 -3.75 0.82
N SER A 51 16.22 -4.44 1.96
CA SER A 51 17.34 -4.34 2.91
C SER A 51 18.69 -4.75 2.33
N ASN A 52 18.68 -5.54 1.25
CA ASN A 52 19.89 -6.00 0.56
C ASN A 52 20.13 -5.31 -0.80
N SER A 53 19.34 -4.29 -1.14
CA SER A 53 19.40 -3.64 -2.45
C SER A 53 20.50 -2.56 -2.58
N GLY A 54 21.11 -2.15 -1.47
CA GLY A 54 22.09 -1.06 -1.45
C GLY A 54 21.48 0.34 -1.67
N LEU A 55 20.15 0.47 -1.46
CA LEU A 55 19.48 1.77 -1.51
C LEU A 55 19.94 2.68 -0.39
N SER A 56 19.88 4.00 -0.62
CA SER A 56 20.11 5.01 0.41
C SER A 56 19.04 4.92 1.52
N GLU A 57 19.33 5.50 2.69
CA GLU A 57 18.34 5.54 3.78
C GLU A 57 17.06 6.28 3.35
N ASP A 58 17.21 7.37 2.59
CA ASP A 58 16.08 8.13 2.03
C ASP A 58 15.23 7.29 1.09
N ASP A 59 15.86 6.51 0.20
CA ASP A 59 15.13 5.63 -0.70
C ASP A 59 14.47 4.47 0.04
N MET A 60 15.09 3.97 1.09
CA MET A 60 14.50 2.94 1.95
C MET A 60 13.27 3.46 2.71
N GLU A 61 13.33 4.69 3.22
CA GLU A 61 12.17 5.31 3.86
C GLU A 61 11.05 5.57 2.85
N ARG A 62 11.38 6.13 1.70
CA ARG A 62 10.42 6.31 0.59
C ARG A 62 9.75 5.00 0.22
N TYR A 63 10.51 3.92 0.13
CA TYR A 63 9.97 2.60 -0.15
C TYR A 63 9.00 2.11 0.93
N ARG A 64 9.34 2.27 2.22
CA ARG A 64 8.44 1.89 3.33
C ARG A 64 7.12 2.63 3.25
N ILE A 65 7.16 3.92 2.96
CA ILE A 65 5.95 4.74 2.83
C ILE A 65 5.15 4.33 1.59
N LEU A 66 5.80 4.04 0.46
CA LEU A 66 5.13 3.53 -0.73
C LEU A 66 4.44 2.18 -0.46
N LEU A 67 5.03 1.32 0.37
CA LEU A 67 4.37 0.10 0.82
C LEU A 67 3.12 0.39 1.65
N GLN A 68 3.17 1.37 2.55
CA GLN A 68 2.00 1.78 3.35
C GLN A 68 0.87 2.30 2.47
N THR A 69 1.20 2.95 1.34
CA THR A 69 0.23 3.53 0.40
C THR A 69 0.02 2.69 -0.86
N ARG A 70 0.50 1.46 -0.90
CA ARG A 70 0.45 0.58 -2.09
C ARG A 70 -0.95 0.34 -2.63
N GLY A 71 -1.98 0.46 -1.80
CA GLY A 71 -3.37 0.38 -2.22
C GLY A 71 -3.80 1.51 -3.17
N ASN A 72 -3.03 2.60 -3.27
CA ASN A 72 -3.25 3.65 -4.26
C ASN A 72 -2.87 3.21 -5.70
N ARG A 73 -2.21 2.06 -5.84
CA ARG A 73 -1.77 1.51 -7.12
C ARG A 73 -2.17 0.04 -7.27
N PRO A 74 -3.48 -0.25 -7.33
CA PRO A 74 -3.99 -1.61 -7.45
C PRO A 74 -3.58 -2.27 -8.78
N ASP A 75 -3.32 -1.47 -9.82
CA ASP A 75 -2.78 -1.90 -11.11
C ASP A 75 -1.39 -2.57 -10.99
N ILE A 76 -0.61 -2.20 -9.98
CA ILE A 76 0.74 -2.76 -9.73
C ILE A 76 0.68 -3.90 -8.72
N PHE A 77 -0.08 -3.74 -7.64
CA PHE A 77 -0.06 -4.64 -6.49
C PHE A 77 -1.20 -5.66 -6.46
N GLY A 78 -2.22 -5.47 -7.32
CA GLY A 78 -3.34 -6.42 -7.42
C GLY A 78 -4.02 -6.67 -6.07
N ASN A 79 -4.37 -7.93 -5.82
CA ASN A 79 -5.06 -8.34 -4.58
C ASN A 79 -4.14 -8.43 -3.36
N ASP A 80 -2.83 -8.30 -3.52
CA ASP A 80 -1.87 -8.29 -2.39
C ASP A 80 -1.98 -7.05 -1.51
N ILE A 81 -2.80 -6.07 -1.93
CA ILE A 81 -3.14 -4.90 -1.12
C ILE A 81 -4.03 -5.25 0.09
N TYR A 82 -4.70 -6.39 0.06
CA TYR A 82 -5.53 -6.84 1.18
C TYR A 82 -4.65 -7.42 2.28
N ALA A 83 -4.20 -6.54 3.18
CA ALA A 83 -3.51 -7.00 4.39
C ALA A 83 -4.49 -7.78 5.29
N THR A 84 -3.96 -8.78 5.99
CA THR A 84 -4.72 -9.48 7.02
C THR A 84 -5.13 -8.48 8.10
N PRO A 85 -6.41 -8.44 8.52
CA PRO A 85 -6.83 -7.62 9.65
C PRO A 85 -5.95 -7.93 10.89
N GLY A 86 -5.48 -6.89 11.57
CA GLY A 86 -4.62 -7.04 12.75
C GLY A 86 -3.12 -6.88 12.48
N GLY A 87 -2.73 -6.24 11.35
CA GLY A 87 -1.34 -5.81 11.13
C GLY A 87 -0.85 -4.86 12.24
N GLU A 88 0.45 -4.93 12.57
CA GLU A 88 1.08 -3.96 13.47
C GLU A 88 0.88 -2.55 12.92
N TYR A 89 0.40 -1.65 13.74
CA TYR A 89 0.21 -0.23 13.40
C TYR A 89 1.03 0.64 14.35
N THR A 90 1.40 1.83 13.87
CA THR A 90 2.05 2.84 14.70
C THR A 90 0.98 3.56 15.51
N ASP A 91 1.11 3.52 16.83
CA ASP A 91 0.28 4.26 17.76
C ASP A 91 0.92 5.62 18.11
N TYR A 92 0.12 6.54 18.63
CA TYR A 92 0.58 7.87 19.02
C TYR A 92 -0.26 8.43 20.17
N ASP A 93 0.42 8.81 21.24
CA ASP A 93 -0.22 9.48 22.37
C ASP A 93 -0.51 10.95 22.03
N ILE A 94 -1.75 11.25 21.69
CA ILE A 94 -2.17 12.62 21.39
C ILE A 94 -2.08 13.48 22.67
N PRO A 95 -1.42 14.66 22.62
CA PRO A 95 -1.34 15.55 23.73
C PRO A 95 -2.73 15.91 24.28
N GLY A 96 -2.93 15.80 25.59
CA GLY A 96 -4.23 16.04 26.22
C GLY A 96 -4.81 17.44 25.97
N GLU A 97 -3.96 18.43 25.76
CA GLU A 97 -4.37 19.79 25.38
C GLU A 97 -5.08 19.83 24.02
N ALA A 98 -4.66 19.02 23.06
CA ALA A 98 -5.33 18.93 21.77
C ALA A 98 -6.74 18.34 21.89
N LEU A 99 -6.96 17.43 22.83
CA LEU A 99 -8.25 16.79 23.09
C LEU A 99 -9.26 17.72 23.80
N THR A 100 -8.85 18.92 24.20
CA THR A 100 -9.79 19.95 24.71
C THR A 100 -10.67 20.55 23.62
N ASP A 101 -10.25 20.49 22.35
CA ASP A 101 -11.13 20.79 21.21
C ASP A 101 -12.10 19.62 21.01
N THR A 102 -13.35 19.82 21.38
CA THR A 102 -14.40 18.77 21.34
C THR A 102 -14.58 18.20 19.93
N ARG A 103 -14.46 19.03 18.88
CA ARG A 103 -14.61 18.57 17.49
C ARG A 103 -13.46 17.62 17.10
N PHE A 104 -12.24 17.99 17.47
CA PHE A 104 -11.08 17.12 17.26
C PHE A 104 -11.21 15.85 18.09
N ALA A 105 -11.54 15.95 19.38
CA ALA A 105 -11.70 14.79 20.25
C ALA A 105 -12.76 13.79 19.73
N ASN A 106 -13.86 14.28 19.18
CA ASN A 106 -14.86 13.43 18.55
C ASN A 106 -14.34 12.76 17.27
N MET A 107 -13.64 13.54 16.43
CA MET A 107 -13.08 13.03 15.17
C MET A 107 -12.03 11.95 15.42
N ILE A 108 -11.11 12.17 16.36
CA ILE A 108 -10.06 11.21 16.63
C ILE A 108 -10.58 9.94 17.30
N ARG A 109 -11.52 10.06 18.23
CA ARG A 109 -12.19 8.91 18.85
C ARG A 109 -12.88 8.03 17.82
N GLU A 110 -13.45 8.62 16.77
CA GLU A 110 -14.05 7.86 15.67
C GLU A 110 -12.94 7.19 14.84
N ALA A 111 -11.89 7.93 14.49
CA ALA A 111 -10.80 7.45 13.65
C ALA A 111 -10.04 6.25 14.27
N GLU A 112 -9.77 6.32 15.56
CA GLU A 112 -9.00 5.29 16.29
C GLU A 112 -9.69 3.92 16.36
N LYS A 113 -11.01 3.86 16.18
CA LYS A 113 -11.74 2.58 16.11
C LYS A 113 -11.27 1.68 14.96
N TYR A 114 -10.60 2.26 13.97
CA TYR A 114 -10.20 1.58 12.74
C TYR A 114 -8.68 1.40 12.62
N LEU A 115 -7.91 1.69 13.67
CA LEU A 115 -6.48 1.38 13.71
C LEU A 115 -6.24 -0.10 13.39
N GLY A 116 -5.26 -0.38 12.56
CA GLY A 116 -4.94 -1.73 12.09
C GLY A 116 -5.82 -2.26 10.95
N TYR A 117 -6.84 -1.50 10.49
CA TYR A 117 -7.63 -1.90 9.31
C TYR A 117 -6.78 -1.80 8.04
N PRO A 118 -6.86 -2.81 7.15
CA PRO A 118 -6.09 -2.81 5.91
C PRO A 118 -6.57 -1.73 4.93
N TYR A 119 -5.68 -1.28 4.06
CA TYR A 119 -6.08 -0.44 2.93
C TYR A 119 -6.84 -1.25 1.88
N VAL A 120 -8.00 -0.75 1.46
CA VAL A 120 -8.78 -1.33 0.36
C VAL A 120 -9.19 -0.22 -0.61
N TRP A 121 -8.73 -0.30 -1.85
CA TRP A 121 -9.05 0.70 -2.88
C TRP A 121 -10.58 0.82 -3.07
N GLY A 122 -11.10 2.06 -2.95
CA GLY A 122 -12.54 2.31 -3.02
C GLY A 122 -13.31 1.95 -1.75
N GLY A 123 -12.67 1.33 -0.77
CA GLY A 123 -13.27 1.02 0.53
C GLY A 123 -13.71 2.27 1.27
N SER A 124 -14.85 2.21 1.97
CA SER A 124 -15.46 3.39 2.59
C SER A 124 -16.30 3.11 3.82
N SER A 125 -16.20 1.91 4.38
CA SER A 125 -16.97 1.48 5.55
C SER A 125 -16.21 0.41 6.34
N PRO A 126 -16.54 0.18 7.62
CA PRO A 126 -15.93 -0.89 8.40
C PRO A 126 -16.07 -2.29 7.78
N SER A 127 -17.13 -2.54 7.01
CA SER A 127 -17.37 -3.84 6.38
C SER A 127 -16.55 -4.05 5.11
N THR A 128 -16.11 -2.99 4.46
CA THR A 128 -15.31 -3.03 3.22
C THR A 128 -13.84 -2.68 3.47
N SER A 129 -13.49 -2.27 4.70
CA SER A 129 -12.30 -1.48 5.00
C SER A 129 -12.30 -0.16 4.22
N PHE A 130 -11.15 0.51 4.09
CA PHE A 130 -11.10 1.89 3.65
C PHE A 130 -9.95 2.12 2.66
N ASP A 131 -10.13 3.09 1.76
CA ASP A 131 -9.03 3.85 1.17
C ASP A 131 -8.80 5.15 1.96
N CYS A 132 -7.80 5.95 1.59
CA CYS A 132 -7.44 7.17 2.32
C CYS A 132 -8.62 8.16 2.44
N SER A 133 -9.30 8.41 1.36
CA SER A 133 -10.43 9.36 1.30
C SER A 133 -11.72 8.75 1.85
N GLY A 134 -11.90 7.44 1.71
CA GLY A 134 -13.01 6.71 2.31
C GLY A 134 -12.96 6.72 3.83
N PHE A 135 -11.78 6.50 4.40
CA PHE A 135 -11.55 6.59 5.83
C PHE A 135 -11.89 7.98 6.37
N VAL A 136 -11.29 9.03 5.79
CA VAL A 136 -11.54 10.41 6.25
C VAL A 136 -12.99 10.82 6.05
N SER A 137 -13.61 10.49 4.92
CA SER A 137 -15.04 10.76 4.69
C SER A 137 -15.92 10.06 5.74
N TYR A 138 -15.61 8.80 6.05
CA TYR A 138 -16.35 8.03 7.04
C TYR A 138 -16.24 8.65 8.43
N VAL A 139 -15.02 8.99 8.86
CA VAL A 139 -14.78 9.64 10.15
C VAL A 139 -15.55 10.95 10.26
N ILE A 140 -15.50 11.80 9.24
CA ILE A 140 -16.23 13.10 9.22
C ILE A 140 -17.74 12.87 9.40
N ASN A 141 -18.30 11.91 8.68
CA ASN A 141 -19.74 11.65 8.70
C ASN A 141 -20.22 11.00 10.01
N HIS A 142 -19.35 10.33 10.78
CA HIS A 142 -19.73 9.52 11.94
C HIS A 142 -19.18 10.02 13.28
N CYS A 143 -18.31 11.03 13.28
CA CYS A 143 -17.72 11.57 14.52
C CYS A 143 -18.69 12.38 15.40
N GLY A 144 -19.91 12.63 14.95
CA GLY A 144 -20.91 13.34 15.75
C GLY A 144 -20.77 14.87 15.77
N ASN A 145 -19.94 15.47 14.92
CA ASN A 145 -19.73 16.91 14.84
C ASN A 145 -20.78 17.64 13.98
N GLY A 146 -21.78 16.93 13.46
CA GLY A 146 -22.84 17.49 12.61
C GLY A 146 -22.41 17.67 11.14
N TRP A 147 -21.22 17.26 10.76
CA TRP A 147 -20.79 17.27 9.36
C TRP A 147 -21.41 16.13 8.57
N SER A 148 -21.69 16.38 7.29
CA SER A 148 -22.18 15.38 6.35
C SER A 148 -21.62 15.67 4.95
N VAL A 149 -20.53 15.00 4.60
CA VAL A 149 -19.85 15.22 3.32
C VAL A 149 -20.08 14.07 2.32
N GLY A 150 -20.72 12.98 2.75
CA GLY A 150 -20.87 11.76 1.94
C GLY A 150 -19.53 11.06 1.69
N ARG A 151 -19.44 10.29 0.62
CA ARG A 151 -18.20 9.64 0.17
C ARG A 151 -17.51 10.51 -0.89
N LEU A 152 -16.40 11.11 -0.52
CA LEU A 152 -15.62 11.99 -1.40
C LEU A 152 -14.25 11.37 -1.72
N THR A 153 -13.65 11.77 -2.83
CA THR A 153 -12.23 11.56 -3.13
C THR A 153 -11.37 12.55 -2.32
N ALA A 154 -10.04 12.40 -2.33
CA ALA A 154 -9.14 13.36 -1.69
C ALA A 154 -9.36 14.79 -2.24
N ASN A 155 -9.50 14.95 -3.55
CA ASN A 155 -9.85 16.23 -4.17
C ASN A 155 -11.24 16.75 -3.73
N GLY A 156 -12.22 15.87 -3.61
CA GLY A 156 -13.55 16.22 -3.13
C GLY A 156 -13.51 16.72 -1.68
N LEU A 157 -12.75 16.04 -0.81
CA LEU A 157 -12.54 16.47 0.58
C LEU A 157 -11.83 17.84 0.65
N MET A 158 -10.83 18.06 -0.20
CA MET A 158 -10.17 19.36 -0.29
C MET A 158 -11.18 20.46 -0.71
N GLY A 159 -12.11 20.13 -1.61
CA GLY A 159 -13.16 21.05 -2.08
C GLY A 159 -14.17 21.48 -1.00
N VAL A 160 -14.34 20.72 0.08
CA VAL A 160 -15.23 21.09 1.22
C VAL A 160 -14.47 21.76 2.37
N CYS A 161 -13.18 22.03 2.20
CA CYS A 161 -12.34 22.70 3.18
C CYS A 161 -12.02 24.13 2.77
N ASP A 162 -11.71 24.96 3.77
CA ASP A 162 -10.95 26.18 3.59
C ASP A 162 -9.45 25.83 3.66
N ILE A 163 -8.72 26.21 2.63
CA ILE A 163 -7.26 25.98 2.60
C ILE A 163 -6.60 26.93 3.58
N ILE A 164 -5.76 26.38 4.44
CA ILE A 164 -5.08 27.12 5.49
C ILE A 164 -3.56 27.04 5.37
N PRO A 165 -2.82 28.08 5.79
CA PRO A 165 -1.37 28.04 5.85
C PRO A 165 -0.86 26.93 6.80
N LYS A 166 0.29 26.31 6.49
CA LYS A 166 0.93 25.29 7.37
C LYS A 166 1.12 25.81 8.81
N SER A 167 1.44 27.09 8.98
CA SER A 167 1.62 27.74 10.30
C SER A 167 0.34 27.87 11.12
N SER A 168 -0.83 27.73 10.49
CA SER A 168 -2.15 27.83 11.13
C SER A 168 -2.84 26.47 11.28
N ALA A 169 -2.15 25.40 10.88
CA ALA A 169 -2.66 24.04 11.00
C ALA A 169 -2.76 23.64 12.47
N LYS A 170 -3.89 23.02 12.82
CA LYS A 170 -4.16 22.52 14.17
C LYS A 170 -4.75 21.11 14.11
N PRO A 171 -4.70 20.36 15.22
CA PRO A 171 -5.36 19.06 15.29
C PRO A 171 -6.81 19.09 14.79
N GLY A 172 -7.18 18.13 13.95
CA GLY A 172 -8.49 18.06 13.29
C GLY A 172 -8.55 18.68 11.90
N ASP A 173 -7.55 19.44 11.48
CA ASP A 173 -7.43 19.84 10.08
C ASP A 173 -7.06 18.62 9.21
N LEU A 174 -7.50 18.62 7.96
CA LEU A 174 -7.09 17.63 6.98
C LEU A 174 -5.75 18.04 6.36
N ILE A 175 -4.91 17.04 6.13
CA ILE A 175 -3.66 17.22 5.40
C ILE A 175 -3.75 16.48 4.08
N PHE A 176 -3.39 17.17 2.99
CA PHE A 176 -3.47 16.65 1.63
C PHE A 176 -2.09 16.53 1.02
N PHE A 177 -1.92 15.47 0.24
CA PHE A 177 -0.71 15.18 -0.51
C PHE A 177 -1.04 14.97 -1.99
N GLN A 178 -0.08 15.28 -2.88
CA GLN A 178 -0.21 15.13 -4.33
C GLN A 178 0.89 14.21 -4.88
N GLY A 179 0.67 13.60 -6.05
CA GLY A 179 1.68 12.80 -6.73
C GLY A 179 2.06 11.50 -6.02
N THR A 180 1.27 11.03 -5.05
CA THR A 180 1.48 9.71 -4.43
C THR A 180 1.08 8.58 -5.39
N TYR A 181 0.25 8.87 -6.38
CA TYR A 181 -0.04 8.07 -7.57
C TYR A 181 -0.45 9.01 -8.71
N ASP A 182 -0.57 8.47 -9.93
CA ASP A 182 -0.87 9.25 -11.13
C ASP A 182 -2.33 9.74 -11.13
N THR A 183 -2.52 10.94 -10.58
CA THR A 183 -3.79 11.68 -10.59
C THR A 183 -3.53 13.17 -10.44
N SER A 184 -4.44 13.99 -10.94
CA SER A 184 -4.38 15.44 -10.79
C SER A 184 -4.87 15.86 -9.41
N GLY A 185 -4.16 16.78 -8.77
CA GLY A 185 -4.52 17.36 -7.46
C GLY A 185 -4.19 16.45 -6.29
N ALA A 186 -5.05 16.45 -5.26
CA ALA A 186 -4.83 15.66 -4.06
C ALA A 186 -4.98 14.16 -4.35
N SER A 187 -3.92 13.41 -4.12
CA SER A 187 -3.85 11.96 -4.31
C SER A 187 -3.92 11.18 -2.99
N HIS A 188 -3.68 11.83 -1.86
CA HIS A 188 -3.80 11.24 -0.54
C HIS A 188 -4.28 12.26 0.48
N VAL A 189 -4.89 11.77 1.57
CA VAL A 189 -5.42 12.61 2.65
C VAL A 189 -5.29 11.88 4.00
N GLY A 190 -5.00 12.66 5.04
CA GLY A 190 -5.01 12.23 6.44
C GLY A 190 -5.66 13.28 7.33
N ILE A 191 -5.83 12.95 8.61
CA ILE A 191 -6.26 13.86 9.67
C ILE A 191 -5.02 14.27 10.46
N TYR A 192 -4.71 15.55 10.47
CA TYR A 192 -3.59 16.08 11.24
C TYR A 192 -3.91 16.03 12.74
N VAL A 193 -2.99 15.51 13.53
CA VAL A 193 -3.17 15.34 14.99
C VAL A 193 -2.22 16.20 15.83
N GLY A 194 -1.48 17.09 15.16
CA GLY A 194 -0.49 17.97 15.81
C GLY A 194 0.92 17.37 15.81
N ASN A 195 1.89 18.20 16.21
CA ASN A 195 3.30 17.81 16.40
C ASN A 195 3.92 17.03 15.21
N GLY A 196 3.55 17.41 13.98
CA GLY A 196 4.07 16.74 12.79
C GLY A 196 3.52 15.31 12.59
N MET A 197 2.39 14.98 13.19
CA MET A 197 1.77 13.66 13.09
C MET A 197 0.39 13.72 12.42
N MET A 198 0.03 12.66 11.71
CA MET A 198 -1.30 12.44 11.15
C MET A 198 -1.78 11.02 11.44
N ILE A 199 -3.10 10.82 11.48
CA ILE A 199 -3.70 9.49 11.31
C ILE A 199 -4.24 9.39 9.88
N HIS A 200 -3.92 8.31 9.19
CA HIS A 200 -4.32 8.12 7.80
C HIS A 200 -4.58 6.65 7.48
N CYS A 201 -5.32 6.41 6.41
CA CYS A 201 -5.42 5.07 5.87
C CYS A 201 -4.20 4.82 4.97
N GLY A 202 -3.14 4.28 5.60
CA GLY A 202 -2.06 3.58 4.96
C GLY A 202 -2.40 2.09 4.85
N ASN A 203 -1.42 1.23 4.94
CA ASN A 203 -1.65 -0.20 5.05
C ASN A 203 -0.81 -0.80 6.18
N PRO A 204 -1.37 -0.87 7.40
CA PRO A 204 -2.76 -0.56 7.79
C PRO A 204 -3.03 0.93 8.10
N ILE A 205 -4.29 1.25 8.55
CA ILE A 205 -4.60 2.54 9.17
C ILE A 205 -3.73 2.69 10.41
N SER A 206 -2.99 3.78 10.48
CA SER A 206 -2.02 4.04 11.54
C SER A 206 -1.71 5.53 11.70
N TYR A 207 -1.00 5.87 12.74
CA TYR A 207 -0.34 7.16 12.85
C TYR A 207 0.95 7.18 12.03
N ALA A 208 1.28 8.33 11.45
CA ALA A 208 2.50 8.54 10.68
C ALA A 208 3.04 9.95 10.86
N SER A 209 4.37 10.10 10.88
CA SER A 209 5.02 11.40 10.86
C SER A 209 4.94 12.01 9.46
N ILE A 210 4.49 13.25 9.38
CA ILE A 210 4.47 14.03 8.13
C ILE A 210 5.83 14.67 7.82
N GLU A 211 6.80 14.56 8.74
CA GLU A 211 8.11 15.20 8.60
C GLU A 211 9.11 14.35 7.81
N SER A 212 8.73 13.15 7.37
CA SER A 212 9.56 12.33 6.51
C SER A 212 9.77 13.00 5.14
N ASN A 213 10.90 12.72 4.49
CA ASN A 213 11.22 13.26 3.17
C ASN A 213 10.12 12.98 2.15
N TYR A 214 9.54 11.79 2.19
CA TYR A 214 8.46 11.41 1.29
C TYR A 214 7.23 12.31 1.47
N TRP A 215 6.70 12.42 2.69
CA TRP A 215 5.51 13.23 2.93
C TRP A 215 5.76 14.72 2.70
N GLN A 216 6.97 15.22 2.99
CA GLN A 216 7.33 16.60 2.69
C GLN A 216 7.41 16.89 1.19
N GLN A 217 7.92 15.95 0.37
CA GLN A 217 7.97 16.10 -1.10
C GLN A 217 6.58 16.06 -1.73
N HIS A 218 5.65 15.31 -1.13
CA HIS A 218 4.29 15.15 -1.63
C HIS A 218 3.28 16.10 -0.96
N PHE A 219 3.72 16.87 0.01
CA PHE A 219 2.84 17.82 0.71
C PHE A 219 2.15 18.77 -0.29
N TYR A 220 0.83 18.91 -0.14
CA TYR A 220 0.05 19.79 -0.99
C TYR A 220 -0.51 20.98 -0.21
N CYS A 221 -1.37 20.74 0.77
CA CYS A 221 -1.93 21.78 1.62
C CYS A 221 -2.57 21.20 2.90
N PHE A 222 -2.89 22.10 3.82
CA PHE A 222 -3.84 21.81 4.89
C PHE A 222 -5.21 22.40 4.54
N GLY A 223 -6.26 21.73 5.02
CA GLY A 223 -7.64 22.20 4.84
C GLY A 223 -8.45 22.03 6.11
N ARG A 224 -9.21 23.06 6.45
CA ARG A 224 -10.17 23.04 7.57
C ARG A 224 -11.57 22.85 7.04
N ILE A 225 -12.28 21.83 7.55
CA ILE A 225 -13.65 21.54 7.16
C ILE A 225 -14.53 22.75 7.45
N ARG A 226 -15.26 23.20 6.41
CA ARG A 226 -16.25 24.26 6.56
C ARG A 226 -17.42 23.81 7.43
N ASN A 227 -17.96 24.75 8.23
CA ASN A 227 -19.13 24.51 9.07
C ASN A 227 -20.42 24.49 8.26
#